data_dd3b58bdb2b3bafba44dd87940c21aff
#
_entry.id   dd3b58bdb2b3bafba44dd87940c21aff
#
_cell.length_a   1.000
_cell.length_b   1.000
_cell.length_c   1.000
_cell.angle_alpha   90.00
_cell.angle_beta   90.00
_cell.angle_gamma   90.00
#
_symmetry.space_group_name_H-M   'P 1'
#
loop_
_entity.id
_entity.type
_entity.pdbx_description
1 polymer ?
#
loop_
_entity_poly.entity_id
_entity_poly.type
_entity_poly.pdbx_seq_one_letter_code
_entity_poly.pdbx_strand_id
1 'polypeptide(L)'
;MQQLKIITDQMERQIEVPFPPKRIISLVPSQTELLYDIGLRDEVIGQTLFCIHPKEMHDAKPRIGGTKKLQMDKIAALKPDLIIGNKEENEQSQIEELMGHYPVWMSDIKSLDDALDMIERIGDLVGRNSEAMDISQKIRNGFSELETINHQPTTNNSTLYVIWRKPWMAGGRDTFINDMLQRCGYANAISSPISRYPEISDDEIRNMKPNYIFLSSEPYPFKDEHLTELQAISPSSKIVLVDGEMYSWYGSRLLKSASYFKELFNSL
;
A
#
# COMPACT_ATOMS: atom_id res chain seq x y z
N MET A 1 -25.44 -0.41 -26.77
CA MET A 1 -25.53 -0.57 -25.30
C MET A 1 -24.16 -1.00 -24.82
N GLN A 2 -23.64 -0.40 -23.75
CA GLN A 2 -22.39 -0.80 -23.16
C GLN A 2 -22.57 -2.20 -22.51
N GLN A 3 -21.61 -3.10 -22.73
CA GLN A 3 -21.67 -4.44 -22.15
C GLN A 3 -21.50 -4.30 -20.64
N LEU A 4 -22.27 -5.06 -19.86
CA LEU A 4 -22.09 -5.20 -18.43
C LEU A 4 -21.25 -6.46 -18.13
N LYS A 5 -20.38 -6.39 -17.15
CA LYS A 5 -19.56 -7.51 -16.67
C LYS A 5 -19.73 -7.63 -15.16
N ILE A 6 -19.92 -8.86 -14.67
CA ILE A 6 -19.94 -9.16 -13.24
C ILE A 6 -18.53 -9.58 -12.83
N ILE A 7 -18.00 -8.91 -11.82
CA ILE A 7 -16.64 -9.13 -11.29
C ILE A 7 -16.71 -9.26 -9.77
N THR A 8 -15.92 -10.17 -9.21
CA THR A 8 -15.78 -10.33 -7.76
C THR A 8 -14.58 -9.51 -7.27
N ASP A 9 -14.78 -8.70 -6.23
CA ASP A 9 -13.71 -7.98 -5.57
C ASP A 9 -12.99 -8.81 -4.48
N GLN A 10 -11.97 -8.24 -3.83
CA GLN A 10 -11.26 -8.95 -2.74
C GLN A 10 -12.02 -8.96 -1.41
N MET A 11 -13.21 -8.37 -1.36
CA MET A 11 -14.18 -8.52 -0.26
C MET A 11 -15.24 -9.60 -0.57
N GLU A 12 -14.98 -10.45 -1.60
CA GLU A 12 -15.89 -11.51 -2.09
C GLU A 12 -17.28 -11.00 -2.53
N ARG A 13 -17.39 -9.73 -2.93
CA ARG A 13 -18.62 -9.14 -3.42
C ARG A 13 -18.69 -9.18 -4.93
N GLN A 14 -19.85 -9.50 -5.48
CA GLN A 14 -20.12 -9.40 -6.91
C GLN A 14 -20.55 -7.97 -7.25
N ILE A 15 -19.92 -7.41 -8.27
CA ILE A 15 -20.13 -6.04 -8.71
C ILE A 15 -20.41 -6.08 -10.21
N GLU A 16 -21.51 -5.46 -10.61
CA GLU A 16 -21.85 -5.26 -12.02
C GLU A 16 -21.28 -3.93 -12.50
N VAL A 17 -20.40 -3.97 -13.50
CA VAL A 17 -19.72 -2.79 -14.03
C VAL A 17 -19.89 -2.67 -15.54
N PRO A 18 -20.03 -1.44 -16.08
CA PRO A 18 -19.91 -1.19 -17.50
C PRO A 18 -18.51 -1.59 -18.00
N PHE A 19 -18.43 -2.38 -19.08
CA PHE A 19 -17.15 -2.94 -19.51
C PHE A 19 -16.77 -2.56 -20.94
N PRO A 20 -15.51 -2.12 -21.18
CA PRO A 20 -14.58 -1.65 -20.16
C PRO A 20 -15.04 -0.31 -19.57
N PRO A 21 -14.78 -0.04 -18.27
CA PRO A 21 -15.15 1.22 -17.64
C PRO A 21 -14.38 2.39 -18.26
N LYS A 22 -15.03 3.56 -18.34
CA LYS A 22 -14.49 4.75 -19.00
C LYS A 22 -14.34 5.95 -18.07
N ARG A 23 -14.92 5.87 -16.87
CA ARG A 23 -14.96 6.96 -15.91
C ARG A 23 -14.61 6.47 -14.52
N ILE A 24 -13.32 6.22 -14.31
CA ILE A 24 -12.80 5.59 -13.10
C ILE A 24 -12.39 6.65 -12.08
N ILE A 25 -12.82 6.52 -10.84
CA ILE A 25 -12.27 7.23 -9.69
C ILE A 25 -11.40 6.26 -8.87
N SER A 26 -10.15 6.65 -8.61
CA SER A 26 -9.23 5.91 -7.76
C SER A 26 -9.08 6.58 -6.40
N LEU A 27 -9.36 5.82 -5.33
CA LEU A 27 -9.36 6.32 -3.95
C LEU A 27 -8.03 6.10 -3.23
N VAL A 28 -7.08 5.37 -3.84
CA VAL A 28 -5.85 4.90 -3.18
C VAL A 28 -4.62 5.16 -4.05
N PRO A 29 -3.52 5.66 -3.48
CA PRO A 29 -2.31 6.00 -4.22
C PRO A 29 -1.71 4.86 -5.04
N SER A 30 -1.48 3.69 -4.42
CA SER A 30 -0.87 2.53 -5.08
C SER A 30 -1.71 1.98 -6.25
N GLN A 31 -3.04 2.03 -6.13
CA GLN A 31 -3.95 1.63 -7.21
C GLN A 31 -3.99 2.68 -8.34
N THR A 32 -3.87 3.96 -7.99
CA THR A 32 -3.79 5.04 -9.00
C THR A 32 -2.55 4.89 -9.87
N GLU A 33 -1.38 4.63 -9.26
CA GLU A 33 -0.14 4.37 -9.99
C GLU A 33 -0.27 3.12 -10.87
N LEU A 34 -0.85 2.03 -10.34
CA LEU A 34 -1.11 0.82 -11.11
C LEU A 34 -1.98 1.09 -12.35
N LEU A 35 -3.10 1.80 -12.20
CA LEU A 35 -3.99 2.14 -13.32
C LEU A 35 -3.24 2.88 -14.42
N TYR A 36 -2.37 3.81 -14.05
CA TYR A 36 -1.52 4.51 -15.01
C TYR A 36 -0.56 3.56 -15.73
N ASP A 37 0.13 2.70 -14.99
CA ASP A 37 1.16 1.80 -15.53
C ASP A 37 0.60 0.71 -16.44
N ILE A 38 -0.68 0.32 -16.24
CA ILE A 38 -1.40 -0.56 -17.18
C ILE A 38 -2.09 0.22 -18.32
N GLY A 39 -1.79 1.53 -18.47
CA GLY A 39 -2.16 2.36 -19.62
C GLY A 39 -3.49 3.07 -19.52
N LEU A 40 -4.10 3.20 -18.32
CA LEU A 40 -5.33 3.95 -18.11
C LEU A 40 -4.99 5.39 -17.66
N ARG A 41 -5.08 6.30 -18.57
CA ARG A 41 -4.78 7.73 -18.34
C ARG A 41 -6.03 8.59 -18.40
N ASP A 42 -6.75 8.54 -19.52
CA ASP A 42 -7.94 9.35 -19.75
C ASP A 42 -9.15 8.80 -18.98
N GLU A 43 -9.21 7.50 -18.80
CA GLU A 43 -10.29 6.82 -18.08
C GLU A 43 -10.30 7.17 -16.58
N VAL A 44 -9.14 7.46 -15.96
CA VAL A 44 -9.08 7.96 -14.57
C VAL A 44 -9.47 9.42 -14.55
N ILE A 45 -10.67 9.71 -14.05
CA ILE A 45 -11.29 11.04 -14.07
C ILE A 45 -11.22 11.76 -12.73
N GLY A 46 -10.78 11.08 -11.66
CA GLY A 46 -10.62 11.64 -10.32
C GLY A 46 -9.78 10.77 -9.42
N GLN A 47 -9.10 11.39 -8.48
CA GLN A 47 -8.21 10.71 -7.53
C GLN A 47 -8.11 11.47 -6.21
N THR A 48 -7.59 10.83 -5.15
CA THR A 48 -7.38 11.49 -3.87
C THR A 48 -6.16 12.41 -3.88
N LEU A 49 -6.05 13.26 -2.86
CA LEU A 49 -4.93 14.17 -2.66
C LEU A 49 -3.58 13.46 -2.52
N PHE A 50 -3.60 12.21 -2.03
CA PHE A 50 -2.41 11.41 -1.76
C PHE A 50 -1.95 10.59 -2.97
N CYS A 51 -2.68 10.58 -4.07
CA CYS A 51 -2.28 9.95 -5.32
C CYS A 51 -1.24 10.83 -6.04
N ILE A 52 -0.03 10.88 -5.49
CA ILE A 52 1.05 11.77 -5.95
C ILE A 52 1.86 11.20 -7.13
N HIS A 53 1.73 9.92 -7.40
CA HIS A 53 2.38 9.24 -8.51
C HIS A 53 1.38 8.70 -9.54
N PRO A 54 1.72 8.77 -10.85
CA PRO A 54 2.79 9.60 -11.38
C PRO A 54 2.43 11.09 -11.32
N LYS A 55 3.43 11.97 -11.28
CA LYS A 55 3.24 13.41 -11.13
C LYS A 55 2.33 14.01 -12.21
N GLU A 56 2.43 13.54 -13.45
CA GLU A 56 1.59 14.03 -14.55
C GLU A 56 0.10 13.77 -14.30
N MET A 57 -0.25 12.61 -13.74
CA MET A 57 -1.64 12.28 -13.39
C MET A 57 -2.10 13.10 -12.19
N HIS A 58 -1.23 13.22 -11.19
CA HIS A 58 -1.49 14.05 -10.02
C HIS A 58 -1.81 15.49 -10.41
N ASP A 59 -1.03 16.10 -11.32
CA ASP A 59 -1.22 17.49 -11.73
C ASP A 59 -2.48 17.69 -12.61
N ALA A 60 -2.85 16.69 -13.42
CA ALA A 60 -3.91 16.79 -14.41
C ALA A 60 -5.31 16.42 -13.89
N LYS A 61 -5.42 15.53 -12.89
CA LYS A 61 -6.71 14.96 -12.50
C LYS A 61 -7.37 15.72 -11.33
N PRO A 62 -8.70 15.85 -11.33
CA PRO A 62 -9.47 16.38 -10.21
C PRO A 62 -9.19 15.63 -8.91
N ARG A 63 -9.04 16.38 -7.81
CA ARG A 63 -8.85 15.82 -6.46
C ARG A 63 -10.18 15.79 -5.72
N ILE A 64 -10.55 14.59 -5.27
CA ILE A 64 -11.84 14.29 -4.67
C ILE A 64 -11.78 14.12 -3.14
N GLY A 65 -10.78 14.70 -2.50
CA GLY A 65 -10.55 14.63 -1.06
C GLY A 65 -9.37 13.73 -0.69
N GLY A 66 -9.23 13.41 0.58
CA GLY A 66 -8.25 12.44 1.11
C GLY A 66 -8.83 11.04 1.18
N THR A 67 -7.98 10.02 1.43
CA THR A 67 -8.41 8.60 1.51
C THR A 67 -9.46 8.37 2.61
N LYS A 68 -9.34 9.06 3.75
CA LYS A 68 -10.27 8.97 4.90
C LYS A 68 -11.37 10.04 4.90
N LYS A 69 -11.31 11.03 4.00
CA LYS A 69 -12.30 12.11 3.91
C LYS A 69 -12.54 12.49 2.46
N LEU A 70 -13.51 11.82 1.85
CA LEU A 70 -13.90 12.04 0.46
C LEU A 70 -14.84 13.24 0.33
N GLN A 71 -14.83 13.88 -0.83
CA GLN A 71 -15.74 14.99 -1.19
C GLN A 71 -16.82 14.45 -2.11
N MET A 72 -17.93 13.98 -1.51
CA MET A 72 -19.01 13.28 -2.20
C MET A 72 -19.61 14.08 -3.36
N ASP A 73 -19.78 15.40 -3.19
CA ASP A 73 -20.31 16.28 -4.24
C ASP A 73 -19.40 16.29 -5.48
N LYS A 74 -18.07 16.28 -5.27
CA LYS A 74 -17.12 16.21 -6.38
C LYS A 74 -17.15 14.87 -7.09
N ILE A 75 -17.29 13.78 -6.34
CA ILE A 75 -17.45 12.44 -6.92
C ILE A 75 -18.73 12.40 -7.78
N ALA A 76 -19.84 12.89 -7.24
CA ALA A 76 -21.12 12.93 -7.96
C ALA A 76 -21.04 13.79 -9.24
N ALA A 77 -20.37 14.94 -9.19
CA ALA A 77 -20.18 15.81 -10.36
C ALA A 77 -19.36 15.12 -11.47
N LEU A 78 -18.42 14.25 -11.10
CA LEU A 78 -17.61 13.47 -12.04
C LEU A 78 -18.36 12.31 -12.68
N LYS A 79 -19.51 11.86 -12.15
CA LYS A 79 -20.33 10.76 -12.67
C LYS A 79 -19.50 9.52 -13.03
N PRO A 80 -18.82 8.88 -12.07
CA PRO A 80 -18.01 7.68 -12.33
C PRO A 80 -18.88 6.50 -12.76
N ASP A 81 -18.33 5.62 -13.57
CA ASP A 81 -18.88 4.30 -13.89
C ASP A 81 -18.16 3.19 -13.14
N LEU A 82 -17.05 3.51 -12.45
CA LEU A 82 -16.34 2.65 -11.53
C LEU A 82 -15.59 3.48 -10.48
N ILE A 83 -15.62 3.01 -9.24
CA ILE A 83 -14.78 3.51 -8.14
C ILE A 83 -13.92 2.37 -7.63
N ILE A 84 -12.62 2.61 -7.43
CA ILE A 84 -11.67 1.63 -6.92
C ILE A 84 -11.12 2.12 -5.58
N GLY A 85 -11.22 1.28 -4.55
CA GLY A 85 -10.76 1.59 -3.20
C GLY A 85 -10.11 0.42 -2.49
N ASN A 86 -9.73 0.65 -1.22
CA ASN A 86 -9.13 -0.34 -0.35
C ASN A 86 -9.78 -0.31 1.03
N LYS A 87 -9.96 -1.47 1.63
CA LYS A 87 -10.63 -1.67 2.92
C LYS A 87 -9.95 -0.92 4.07
N GLU A 88 -8.62 -0.91 4.08
CA GLU A 88 -7.85 -0.28 5.15
C GLU A 88 -7.69 1.23 4.95
N GLU A 89 -7.50 1.65 3.70
CA GLU A 89 -7.22 3.04 3.35
C GLU A 89 -8.46 3.93 3.39
N ASN A 90 -9.62 3.41 3.10
CA ASN A 90 -10.84 4.20 2.99
C ASN A 90 -11.73 4.10 4.23
N GLU A 91 -12.61 5.08 4.42
CA GLU A 91 -13.57 5.10 5.51
C GLU A 91 -14.83 4.31 5.12
N GLN A 92 -15.18 3.29 5.92
CA GLN A 92 -16.24 2.34 5.60
C GLN A 92 -17.58 3.03 5.29
N SER A 93 -18.01 3.98 6.13
CA SER A 93 -19.30 4.68 5.96
C SER A 93 -19.41 5.43 4.64
N GLN A 94 -18.30 6.05 4.18
CA GLN A 94 -18.25 6.76 2.90
C GLN A 94 -18.26 5.77 1.72
N ILE A 95 -17.59 4.62 1.85
CA ILE A 95 -17.63 3.56 0.83
C ILE A 95 -19.02 2.96 0.70
N GLU A 96 -19.72 2.70 1.81
CA GLU A 96 -21.10 2.21 1.81
C GLU A 96 -22.06 3.21 1.15
N GLU A 97 -21.89 4.51 1.40
CA GLU A 97 -22.64 5.56 0.70
C GLU A 97 -22.40 5.52 -0.81
N LEU A 98 -21.14 5.42 -1.24
CA LEU A 98 -20.78 5.33 -2.67
C LEU A 98 -21.36 4.10 -3.34
N MET A 99 -21.39 2.95 -2.65
CA MET A 99 -21.97 1.69 -3.15
C MET A 99 -23.47 1.80 -3.44
N GLY A 100 -24.17 2.70 -2.76
CA GLY A 100 -25.59 2.99 -3.03
C GLY A 100 -25.83 3.67 -4.39
N HIS A 101 -24.79 4.18 -5.03
CA HIS A 101 -24.90 5.01 -6.23
C HIS A 101 -24.03 4.55 -7.40
N TYR A 102 -22.93 3.85 -7.12
CA TYR A 102 -21.90 3.51 -8.12
C TYR A 102 -21.39 2.09 -7.93
N PRO A 103 -20.88 1.43 -8.99
CA PRO A 103 -20.03 0.26 -8.85
C PRO A 103 -18.76 0.60 -8.07
N VAL A 104 -18.54 -0.05 -6.92
CA VAL A 104 -17.35 0.17 -6.07
C VAL A 104 -16.62 -1.16 -5.88
N TRP A 105 -15.42 -1.26 -6.42
CA TRP A 105 -14.51 -2.39 -6.27
C TRP A 105 -13.53 -2.12 -5.12
N MET A 106 -13.38 -3.09 -4.19
CA MET A 106 -12.54 -2.94 -3.02
C MET A 106 -11.46 -4.02 -2.95
N SER A 107 -10.23 -3.60 -2.62
CA SER A 107 -9.15 -4.50 -2.26
C SER A 107 -9.03 -4.69 -0.74
N ASP A 108 -8.46 -5.85 -0.33
CA ASP A 108 -8.03 -6.15 1.05
C ASP A 108 -6.64 -6.80 0.97
N ILE A 109 -5.58 -6.06 1.30
CA ILE A 109 -4.20 -6.43 1.03
C ILE A 109 -3.42 -6.58 2.34
N LYS A 110 -2.83 -7.76 2.55
CA LYS A 110 -1.98 -8.08 3.71
C LYS A 110 -0.66 -8.73 3.32
N SER A 111 -0.56 -9.23 2.11
CA SER A 111 0.60 -9.97 1.59
C SER A 111 0.91 -9.60 0.15
N LEU A 112 2.09 -10.02 -0.32
CA LEU A 112 2.45 -9.92 -1.73
C LEU A 112 1.46 -10.69 -2.62
N ASP A 113 0.99 -11.85 -2.16
CA ASP A 113 0.05 -12.65 -2.94
C ASP A 113 -1.31 -11.94 -3.11
N ASP A 114 -1.81 -11.25 -2.06
CA ASP A 114 -3.00 -10.42 -2.16
C ASP A 114 -2.78 -9.23 -3.13
N ALA A 115 -1.58 -8.64 -3.10
CA ALA A 115 -1.22 -7.53 -4.00
C ALA A 115 -1.17 -7.99 -5.47
N LEU A 116 -0.61 -9.16 -5.73
CA LEU A 116 -0.56 -9.74 -7.07
C LEU A 116 -1.95 -10.13 -7.59
N ASP A 117 -2.79 -10.74 -6.74
CA ASP A 117 -4.20 -11.02 -7.05
C ASP A 117 -4.97 -9.71 -7.36
N MET A 118 -4.76 -8.66 -6.58
CA MET A 118 -5.33 -7.33 -6.82
C MET A 118 -4.93 -6.77 -8.19
N ILE A 119 -3.64 -6.83 -8.54
CA ILE A 119 -3.13 -6.34 -9.83
C ILE A 119 -3.82 -7.07 -10.98
N GLU A 120 -3.91 -8.40 -10.91
CA GLU A 120 -4.52 -9.24 -11.93
C GLU A 120 -6.03 -9.00 -12.05
N ARG A 121 -6.75 -8.91 -10.92
CA ARG A 121 -8.20 -8.60 -10.89
C ARG A 121 -8.50 -7.19 -11.40
N ILE A 122 -7.69 -6.19 -11.07
CA ILE A 122 -7.84 -4.83 -11.64
C ILE A 122 -7.61 -4.87 -13.15
N GLY A 123 -6.61 -5.60 -13.63
CA GLY A 123 -6.40 -5.81 -15.07
C GLY A 123 -7.65 -6.36 -15.77
N ASP A 124 -8.27 -7.40 -15.18
CA ASP A 124 -9.52 -7.99 -15.69
C ASP A 124 -10.71 -7.02 -15.60
N LEU A 125 -10.82 -6.28 -14.51
CA LEU A 125 -11.87 -5.29 -14.24
C LEU A 125 -11.89 -4.18 -15.29
N VAL A 126 -10.72 -3.73 -15.74
CA VAL A 126 -10.57 -2.57 -16.64
C VAL A 126 -10.21 -2.94 -18.08
N GLY A 127 -10.11 -4.25 -18.40
CA GLY A 127 -9.77 -4.74 -19.74
C GLY A 127 -8.30 -4.53 -20.12
N ARG A 128 -7.38 -4.66 -19.14
CA ARG A 128 -5.91 -4.55 -19.28
C ARG A 128 -5.19 -5.77 -18.72
N ASN A 129 -5.73 -6.96 -19.02
CA ASN A 129 -5.21 -8.21 -18.47
C ASN A 129 -3.75 -8.47 -18.83
N SER A 130 -3.37 -8.22 -20.09
CA SER A 130 -2.00 -8.48 -20.58
C SER A 130 -0.98 -7.63 -19.84
N GLU A 131 -1.26 -6.34 -19.68
CA GLU A 131 -0.40 -5.37 -19.02
C GLU A 131 -0.29 -5.67 -17.51
N ALA A 132 -1.41 -6.03 -16.88
CA ALA A 132 -1.45 -6.38 -15.47
C ALA A 132 -0.69 -7.68 -15.18
N MET A 133 -0.86 -8.71 -16.02
CA MET A 133 -0.14 -9.98 -15.91
C MET A 133 1.38 -9.80 -16.10
N ASP A 134 1.80 -8.94 -17.03
CA ASP A 134 3.23 -8.63 -17.22
C ASP A 134 3.84 -7.98 -15.98
N ILE A 135 3.13 -7.00 -15.38
CA ILE A 135 3.54 -6.37 -14.13
C ILE A 135 3.60 -7.40 -12.99
N SER A 136 2.54 -8.19 -12.80
CA SER A 136 2.47 -9.23 -11.77
C SER A 136 3.62 -10.22 -11.89
N GLN A 137 3.92 -10.70 -13.11
CA GLN A 137 5.01 -11.65 -13.34
C GLN A 137 6.39 -11.05 -13.04
N LYS A 138 6.63 -9.80 -13.43
CA LYS A 138 7.89 -9.10 -13.14
C LYS A 138 8.09 -8.92 -11.62
N ILE A 139 7.02 -8.59 -10.89
CA ILE A 139 7.06 -8.48 -9.43
C ILE A 139 7.38 -9.85 -8.82
N ARG A 140 6.70 -10.93 -9.22
CA ARG A 140 6.98 -12.31 -8.74
C ARG A 140 8.45 -12.67 -8.93
N ASN A 141 8.99 -12.40 -10.11
CA ASN A 141 10.39 -12.71 -10.41
C ASN A 141 11.35 -11.92 -9.50
N GLY A 142 11.13 -10.61 -9.33
CA GLY A 142 11.96 -9.79 -8.47
C GLY A 142 11.97 -10.24 -7.01
N PHE A 143 10.81 -10.57 -6.45
CA PHE A 143 10.71 -11.09 -5.08
C PHE A 143 11.27 -12.52 -4.95
N SER A 144 11.09 -13.38 -5.95
CA SER A 144 11.71 -14.72 -5.95
C SER A 144 13.23 -14.64 -5.94
N GLU A 145 13.84 -13.72 -6.70
CA GLU A 145 15.27 -13.47 -6.63
C GLU A 145 15.71 -12.95 -5.26
N LEU A 146 14.94 -12.03 -4.66
CA LEU A 146 15.22 -11.51 -3.33
C LEU A 146 15.22 -12.62 -2.26
N GLU A 147 14.24 -13.52 -2.29
CA GLU A 147 14.13 -14.64 -1.36
C GLU A 147 15.30 -15.62 -1.46
N THR A 148 15.91 -15.81 -2.64
CA THR A 148 17.11 -16.64 -2.80
C THR A 148 18.35 -16.04 -2.14
N ILE A 149 18.40 -14.73 -1.99
CA ILE A 149 19.52 -13.98 -1.42
C ILE A 149 19.34 -13.84 0.10
N ASN A 150 18.13 -13.51 0.51
CA ASN A 150 17.78 -13.29 1.92
C ASN A 150 17.27 -14.60 2.53
N HIS A 151 18.21 -15.45 3.01
CA HIS A 151 17.81 -16.59 3.81
C HIS A 151 16.87 -16.16 4.93
N GLN A 152 15.99 -17.06 5.38
CA GLN A 152 14.90 -16.84 6.34
C GLN A 152 15.19 -15.78 7.45
N PRO A 153 14.20 -14.98 7.86
CA PRO A 153 14.36 -13.99 8.92
C PRO A 153 15.03 -14.60 10.14
N THR A 154 16.18 -14.09 10.53
CA THR A 154 16.89 -14.57 11.72
C THR A 154 16.55 -13.69 12.90
N THR A 155 16.69 -14.22 14.12
CA THR A 155 16.53 -13.43 15.35
C THR A 155 17.49 -12.23 15.41
N ASN A 156 18.58 -12.27 14.62
CA ASN A 156 19.54 -11.17 14.50
C ASN A 156 19.04 -10.01 13.64
N ASN A 157 17.92 -10.15 12.96
CA ASN A 157 17.31 -9.11 12.13
C ASN A 157 15.96 -8.64 12.71
N SER A 158 15.79 -8.72 14.03
CA SER A 158 14.58 -8.21 14.71
C SER A 158 14.43 -6.71 14.43
N THR A 159 13.30 -6.32 13.86
CA THR A 159 13.08 -4.97 13.33
C THR A 159 11.77 -4.37 13.81
N LEU A 160 11.82 -3.20 14.41
CA LEU A 160 10.67 -2.37 14.71
C LEU A 160 10.44 -1.39 13.56
N TYR A 161 9.32 -1.52 12.85
CA TYR A 161 8.95 -0.62 11.75
C TYR A 161 8.00 0.45 12.26
N VAL A 162 8.46 1.70 12.36
CA VAL A 162 7.72 2.84 12.96
C VAL A 162 7.12 3.70 11.86
N ILE A 163 5.81 3.93 11.95
CA ILE A 163 5.02 4.67 10.95
C ILE A 163 4.51 6.03 11.44
N TRP A 164 4.48 6.26 12.76
CA TRP A 164 3.95 7.48 13.35
C TRP A 164 4.64 7.85 14.65
N ARG A 165 4.62 9.14 14.98
CA ARG A 165 5.17 9.69 16.20
C ARG A 165 4.14 10.56 16.93
N LYS A 166 4.07 10.41 18.27
CA LYS A 166 3.15 11.07 19.20
C LYS A 166 1.69 10.63 18.99
N PRO A 167 1.38 9.40 19.46
CA PRO A 167 2.30 8.41 20.05
C PRO A 167 3.18 7.71 18.99
N TRP A 168 4.20 6.94 19.41
CA TRP A 168 4.85 6.01 18.50
C TRP A 168 3.86 4.93 18.06
N MET A 169 3.77 4.68 16.76
CA MET A 169 2.98 3.58 16.21
C MET A 169 3.84 2.75 15.26
N ALA A 170 3.64 1.45 15.28
CA ALA A 170 4.40 0.50 14.47
C ALA A 170 3.52 -0.34 13.58
N GLY A 171 4.09 -0.85 12.47
CA GLY A 171 3.48 -1.90 11.65
C GLY A 171 3.49 -3.24 12.40
N GLY A 172 2.32 -3.79 12.71
CA GLY A 172 2.14 -5.08 13.38
C GLY A 172 2.14 -6.25 12.39
N ARG A 173 1.87 -7.47 12.92
CA ARG A 173 2.02 -8.72 12.16
C ARG A 173 1.01 -8.94 11.04
N ASP A 174 -0.22 -8.49 11.19
CA ASP A 174 -1.28 -8.68 10.18
C ASP A 174 -1.36 -7.49 9.22
N THR A 175 -0.21 -7.09 8.66
CA THR A 175 -0.08 -5.95 7.75
C THR A 175 0.76 -6.29 6.54
N PHE A 176 0.53 -5.60 5.44
CA PHE A 176 1.38 -5.68 4.25
C PHE A 176 2.84 -5.31 4.55
N ILE A 177 3.07 -4.32 5.43
CA ILE A 177 4.40 -3.94 5.91
C ILE A 177 5.13 -5.13 6.53
N ASN A 178 4.42 -5.95 7.33
CA ASN A 178 5.02 -7.14 7.92
C ASN A 178 5.44 -8.18 6.87
N ASP A 179 4.63 -8.42 5.86
CA ASP A 179 4.98 -9.33 4.77
C ASP A 179 6.23 -8.82 4.02
N MET A 180 6.29 -7.52 3.73
CA MET A 180 7.46 -6.90 3.09
C MET A 180 8.73 -7.00 3.96
N LEU A 181 8.64 -6.78 5.27
CA LEU A 181 9.76 -6.98 6.20
C LEU A 181 10.29 -8.40 6.14
N GLN A 182 9.40 -9.40 6.20
CA GLN A 182 9.79 -10.81 6.17
C GLN A 182 10.46 -11.18 4.86
N ARG A 183 9.94 -10.72 3.73
CA ARG A 183 10.51 -10.97 2.39
C ARG A 183 11.89 -10.33 2.21
N CYS A 184 12.17 -9.21 2.87
CA CYS A 184 13.50 -8.63 2.87
C CYS A 184 14.44 -9.17 3.99
N GLY A 185 14.06 -10.24 4.68
CA GLY A 185 14.92 -10.94 5.64
C GLY A 185 14.89 -10.38 7.06
N TYR A 186 13.91 -9.53 7.40
CA TYR A 186 13.74 -8.95 8.73
C TYR A 186 12.58 -9.58 9.49
N ALA A 187 12.76 -9.84 10.77
CA ALA A 187 11.71 -10.33 11.67
C ALA A 187 11.04 -9.14 12.36
N ASN A 188 9.72 -9.03 12.26
CA ASN A 188 8.99 -7.97 12.96
C ASN A 188 9.11 -8.13 14.47
N ALA A 189 9.60 -7.10 15.15
CA ALA A 189 9.77 -7.08 16.61
C ALA A 189 8.42 -7.01 17.36
N ILE A 190 7.34 -6.55 16.71
CA ILE A 190 6.00 -6.59 17.27
C ILE A 190 5.49 -8.03 17.29
N SER A 191 5.32 -8.58 18.50
CA SER A 191 4.83 -9.96 18.71
C SER A 191 3.33 -10.04 18.94
N SER A 192 2.71 -8.94 19.40
CA SER A 192 1.29 -8.91 19.78
C SER A 192 0.37 -8.97 18.55
N PRO A 193 -0.65 -9.84 18.55
CA PRO A 193 -1.66 -9.90 17.51
C PRO A 193 -2.83 -8.91 17.72
N ILE A 194 -2.79 -8.10 18.80
CA ILE A 194 -3.95 -7.32 19.27
C ILE A 194 -4.30 -6.16 18.34
N SER A 195 -3.31 -5.56 17.68
CA SER A 195 -3.51 -4.43 16.77
C SER A 195 -2.61 -4.55 15.55
N ARG A 196 -3.14 -4.18 14.37
CA ARG A 196 -2.36 -4.08 13.14
C ARG A 196 -1.35 -2.93 13.20
N TYR A 197 -1.69 -1.86 13.91
CA TYR A 197 -0.85 -0.68 14.09
C TYR A 197 -0.85 -0.27 15.58
N PRO A 198 -0.11 -1.01 16.43
CA PRO A 198 -0.08 -0.74 17.85
C PRO A 198 0.63 0.57 18.16
N GLU A 199 0.09 1.28 19.15
CA GLU A 199 0.84 2.30 19.88
C GLU A 199 1.86 1.62 20.78
N ILE A 200 3.06 2.18 20.85
CA ILE A 200 4.17 1.67 21.66
C ILE A 200 4.81 2.81 22.46
N SER A 201 5.11 2.53 23.73
CA SER A 201 5.79 3.46 24.61
C SER A 201 7.31 3.37 24.48
N ASP A 202 8.02 4.39 24.97
CA ASP A 202 9.48 4.40 25.03
C ASP A 202 10.02 3.21 25.86
N ASP A 203 9.31 2.82 26.92
CA ASP A 203 9.70 1.69 27.77
C ASP A 203 9.52 0.36 27.03
N GLU A 204 8.47 0.20 26.24
CA GLU A 204 8.29 -1.00 25.41
C GLU A 204 9.38 -1.10 24.34
N ILE A 205 9.73 0.00 23.67
CA ILE A 205 10.83 0.04 22.69
C ILE A 205 12.15 -0.36 23.38
N ARG A 206 12.44 0.21 24.57
CA ARG A 206 13.63 -0.08 25.35
C ARG A 206 13.72 -1.55 25.79
N ASN A 207 12.59 -2.14 26.18
CA ASN A 207 12.53 -3.52 26.62
C ASN A 207 12.57 -4.52 25.45
N MET A 208 12.01 -4.15 24.30
CA MET A 208 12.00 -4.96 23.08
C MET A 208 13.39 -5.18 22.51
N LYS A 209 14.29 -4.18 22.61
CA LYS A 209 15.69 -4.21 22.13
C LYS A 209 15.79 -4.74 20.69
N PRO A 210 15.09 -4.15 19.72
CA PRO A 210 15.19 -4.60 18.33
C PRO A 210 16.61 -4.34 17.80
N ASN A 211 17.08 -5.18 16.88
CA ASN A 211 18.36 -4.95 16.21
C ASN A 211 18.28 -3.73 15.31
N TYR A 212 17.15 -3.54 14.64
CA TYR A 212 16.88 -2.42 13.76
C TYR A 212 15.61 -1.68 14.17
N ILE A 213 15.62 -0.35 13.97
CA ILE A 213 14.41 0.48 13.99
C ILE A 213 14.34 1.18 12.64
N PHE A 214 13.34 0.82 11.84
CA PHE A 214 13.07 1.45 10.56
C PHE A 214 12.05 2.57 10.75
N LEU A 215 12.42 3.79 10.34
CA LEU A 215 11.56 4.96 10.33
C LEU A 215 11.04 5.19 8.92
N SER A 216 9.75 4.99 8.72
CA SER A 216 9.10 5.15 7.43
C SER A 216 9.05 6.61 6.98
N SER A 217 9.35 6.90 5.72
CA SER A 217 9.21 8.25 5.16
C SER A 217 7.75 8.73 5.11
N GLU A 218 6.79 7.82 5.24
CA GLU A 218 5.35 8.07 5.25
C GLU A 218 4.60 7.13 6.23
N PRO A 219 3.38 7.43 6.67
CA PRO A 219 2.66 8.70 6.51
C PRO A 219 3.23 9.84 7.36
N TYR A 220 4.03 9.54 8.40
CA TYR A 220 4.73 10.55 9.19
C TYR A 220 6.09 10.85 8.55
N PRO A 221 6.43 12.12 8.28
CA PRO A 221 7.68 12.48 7.59
C PRO A 221 8.85 12.46 8.59
N PHE A 222 9.36 11.29 8.94
CA PHE A 222 10.50 11.14 9.80
C PHE A 222 11.76 11.81 9.21
N LYS A 223 12.63 12.34 10.10
CA LYS A 223 13.85 13.08 9.79
C LYS A 223 14.96 12.69 10.75
N ASP A 224 16.18 13.18 10.50
CA ASP A 224 17.38 12.90 11.29
C ASP A 224 17.23 13.20 12.79
N GLU A 225 16.44 14.21 13.17
CA GLU A 225 16.13 14.51 14.58
C GLU A 225 15.46 13.34 15.32
N HIS A 226 14.63 12.57 14.60
CA HIS A 226 13.95 11.41 15.17
C HIS A 226 14.88 10.20 15.34
N LEU A 227 15.92 10.09 14.50
CA LEU A 227 16.99 9.10 14.69
C LEU A 227 17.66 9.31 16.05
N THR A 228 18.02 10.55 16.37
CA THR A 228 18.66 10.91 17.65
C THR A 228 17.74 10.60 18.84
N GLU A 229 16.45 10.90 18.73
CA GLU A 229 15.47 10.62 19.77
C GLU A 229 15.37 9.12 20.08
N LEU A 230 15.20 8.29 19.04
CA LEU A 230 15.12 6.84 19.21
C LEU A 230 16.45 6.21 19.62
N GLN A 231 17.59 6.78 19.21
CA GLN A 231 18.89 6.32 19.66
C GLN A 231 19.06 6.49 21.17
N ALA A 232 18.46 7.52 21.77
CA ALA A 232 18.45 7.69 23.22
C ALA A 232 17.54 6.67 23.94
N ILE A 233 16.45 6.23 23.28
CA ILE A 233 15.52 5.23 23.81
C ILE A 233 16.10 3.81 23.67
N SER A 234 16.68 3.48 22.52
CA SER A 234 17.26 2.16 22.19
C SER A 234 18.69 2.29 21.67
N PRO A 235 19.69 2.48 22.58
CA PRO A 235 21.08 2.74 22.19
C PRO A 235 21.75 1.61 21.41
N SER A 236 21.27 0.37 21.55
CA SER A 236 21.83 -0.81 20.88
C SER A 236 21.25 -1.04 19.47
N SER A 237 20.18 -0.37 19.12
CA SER A 237 19.52 -0.54 17.81
C SER A 237 20.19 0.28 16.73
N LYS A 238 20.29 -0.28 15.52
CA LYS A 238 20.61 0.48 14.31
C LYS A 238 19.34 1.14 13.78
N ILE A 239 19.31 2.48 13.78
CA ILE A 239 18.12 3.24 13.36
C ILE A 239 18.34 3.73 11.94
N VAL A 240 17.37 3.51 11.08
CA VAL A 240 17.45 3.74 9.64
C VAL A 240 16.20 4.43 9.12
N LEU A 241 16.35 5.51 8.36
CA LEU A 241 15.27 6.04 7.55
C LEU A 241 15.06 5.14 6.33
N VAL A 242 13.84 4.70 6.09
CA VAL A 242 13.47 3.86 4.94
C VAL A 242 12.39 4.52 4.10
N ASP A 243 12.39 4.22 2.81
CA ASP A 243 11.34 4.66 1.91
C ASP A 243 10.06 3.88 2.20
N GLY A 244 9.08 4.55 2.82
CA GLY A 244 7.81 3.96 3.22
C GLY A 244 6.97 3.45 2.04
N GLU A 245 7.05 4.11 0.89
CA GLU A 245 6.31 3.68 -0.31
C GLU A 245 6.73 2.27 -0.76
N MET A 246 7.99 1.88 -0.56
CA MET A 246 8.48 0.55 -0.92
C MET A 246 7.90 -0.56 -0.04
N TYR A 247 7.47 -0.22 1.19
CA TYR A 247 6.89 -1.15 2.16
C TYR A 247 5.36 -1.13 2.21
N SER A 248 4.72 -0.06 1.74
CA SER A 248 3.28 0.16 1.92
C SER A 248 2.47 0.23 0.62
N TRP A 249 3.10 0.49 -0.54
CA TRP A 249 2.41 0.59 -1.81
C TRP A 249 2.38 -0.75 -2.55
N TYR A 250 1.22 -1.35 -2.60
CA TYR A 250 0.95 -2.71 -3.09
C TYR A 250 0.52 -2.79 -4.56
N GLY A 251 0.81 -1.76 -5.38
CA GLY A 251 0.56 -1.73 -6.83
C GLY A 251 1.82 -2.00 -7.66
N SER A 252 1.91 -1.34 -8.80
CA SER A 252 3.06 -1.40 -9.70
C SER A 252 4.38 -0.91 -9.09
N ARG A 253 4.32 -0.16 -7.96
CA ARG A 253 5.50 0.23 -7.17
C ARG A 253 6.34 -0.96 -6.74
N LEU A 254 5.74 -2.12 -6.55
CA LEU A 254 6.43 -3.37 -6.18
C LEU A 254 7.48 -3.80 -7.20
N LEU A 255 7.42 -3.33 -8.45
CA LEU A 255 8.50 -3.50 -9.43
C LEU A 255 9.84 -2.92 -8.94
N LYS A 256 9.80 -1.91 -8.06
CA LYS A 256 10.99 -1.24 -7.50
C LYS A 256 11.34 -1.79 -6.11
N SER A 257 10.37 -2.34 -5.39
CA SER A 257 10.54 -2.73 -3.99
C SER A 257 11.58 -3.84 -3.82
N ALA A 258 11.59 -4.87 -4.66
CA ALA A 258 12.54 -5.98 -4.55
C ALA A 258 14.00 -5.52 -4.70
N SER A 259 14.30 -4.64 -5.66
CA SER A 259 15.66 -4.07 -5.83
C SER A 259 16.03 -3.16 -4.68
N TYR A 260 15.12 -2.31 -4.22
CA TYR A 260 15.31 -1.45 -3.05
C TYR A 260 15.64 -2.28 -1.79
N PHE A 261 14.89 -3.35 -1.53
CA PHE A 261 15.14 -4.23 -0.38
C PHE A 261 16.49 -4.93 -0.45
N LYS A 262 16.91 -5.38 -1.63
CA LYS A 262 18.23 -5.97 -1.86
C LYS A 262 19.36 -4.96 -1.55
N GLU A 263 19.23 -3.73 -2.03
CA GLU A 263 20.20 -2.67 -1.77
C GLU A 263 20.25 -2.30 -0.28
N LEU A 264 19.08 -2.14 0.35
CA LEU A 264 18.96 -1.85 1.78
C LEU A 264 19.62 -2.95 2.61
N PHE A 265 19.30 -4.22 2.36
CA PHE A 265 19.87 -5.36 3.09
C PHE A 265 21.40 -5.41 2.99
N ASN A 266 21.96 -5.16 1.80
CA ASN A 266 23.40 -5.16 1.59
C ASN A 266 24.11 -3.95 2.23
N SER A 267 23.40 -2.88 2.56
CA SER A 267 23.93 -1.67 3.19
C SER A 267 23.93 -1.72 4.72
N LEU A 268 23.19 -2.64 5.31
CA LEU A 268 22.99 -2.76 6.76
C LEU A 268 23.78 -3.91 7.38
#